data_8c033359b6407912ab34f60bce0784df
#
_entry.id   8c033359b6407912ab34f60bce0784df
#
_cell.length_a   1.000
_cell.length_b   1.000
_cell.length_c   1.000
_cell.angle_alpha   90.00
_cell.angle_beta   90.00
_cell.angle_gamma   90.00
#
_symmetry.space_group_name_H-M   'P 1'
#
loop_
_entity.id
_entity.type
_entity.pdbx_description
1 polymer ?
#
loop_
_entity_poly.entity_id
_entity_poly.type
_entity_poly.pdbx_seq_one_letter_code
_entity_poly.pdbx_strand_id
1 'polypeptide(L)'
;EYRLDRNGQVTAVTASGTGLGYGEGDESYGYDSCGYLKAQSAGGHRISEETDQYAGGHRLKQAGNTQYDYDAAGRMVSRTRHRDGYRPETERFRWDSRDQLTGYCSAQGEQWEYRHDASGRRTEKRCDRKKIRFTYLWDGDSIAEIREYRDDELYSVRHLVFNGFELISQQCSRVRQPHPSVAPQWVTRTNHAVNDLTGRPLMLFNSEGKTVWRPGQTSLWGLALSLPADTDYPDPRGERDAEADPGLLYAGQWQDAESGLCYNRFRYYEPETGMYLVSDPLGLQGGEQTYRYVPNPCGWVDPLGLAASSKISSLMDYIGDGRRVSGHTGFLDGVRLSRSQINNIAKEMEKLGIKVIRKADKYLPPNARAAFDYGLRNIYLRKNATLYEVYHEVIHAKQFAKIGREAYEALGRLSREEHVLNEILKSKNLFNEAEIAHAIKYVEGLREKFMMGLIN
;
A
#
# COMPACT_ATOMS: atom_id res chain seq x y z
N GLU A 1 16.36 8.31 -12.86
CA GLU A 1 17.13 7.05 -12.90
C GLU A 1 17.28 6.51 -11.48
N TYR A 2 17.15 5.19 -11.30
CA TYR A 2 17.32 4.51 -10.01
C TYR A 2 18.55 3.62 -10.07
N ARG A 3 19.38 3.66 -9.02
CA ARG A 3 20.45 2.68 -8.82
C ARG A 3 20.03 1.71 -7.74
N LEU A 4 20.24 0.43 -7.99
CA LEU A 4 19.90 -0.65 -7.07
C LEU A 4 21.18 -1.36 -6.59
N ASP A 5 21.15 -1.82 -5.35
CA ASP A 5 22.14 -2.76 -4.84
C ASP A 5 21.85 -4.20 -5.32
N ARG A 6 22.68 -5.17 -4.86
CA ARG A 6 22.52 -6.59 -5.20
C ARG A 6 21.23 -7.23 -4.63
N ASN A 7 20.63 -6.58 -3.63
CA ASN A 7 19.41 -7.03 -2.97
C ASN A 7 18.16 -6.37 -3.58
N GLY A 8 18.32 -5.53 -4.61
CA GLY A 8 17.23 -4.80 -5.27
C GLY A 8 16.74 -3.57 -4.49
N GLN A 9 17.52 -3.07 -3.52
CA GLN A 9 17.22 -1.87 -2.76
C GLN A 9 17.73 -0.64 -3.51
N VAL A 10 16.97 0.45 -3.50
CA VAL A 10 17.36 1.70 -4.17
C VAL A 10 18.46 2.39 -3.37
N THR A 11 19.63 2.55 -3.96
CA THR A 11 20.77 3.25 -3.33
C THR A 11 20.92 4.69 -3.79
N ALA A 12 20.37 5.03 -4.95
CA ALA A 12 20.36 6.41 -5.42
C ALA A 12 19.19 6.65 -6.38
N VAL A 13 18.72 7.90 -6.38
CA VAL A 13 17.76 8.41 -7.36
C VAL A 13 18.35 9.65 -7.99
N THR A 14 18.42 9.68 -9.30
CA THR A 14 18.79 10.89 -10.07
C THR A 14 17.55 11.35 -10.83
N ALA A 15 17.02 12.51 -10.46
CA ALA A 15 15.88 13.11 -11.13
C ALA A 15 16.40 14.09 -12.20
N SER A 16 16.08 13.83 -13.47
CA SER A 16 16.30 14.77 -14.57
C SER A 16 14.96 15.10 -15.22
N GLY A 17 14.52 16.36 -15.12
CA GLY A 17 13.31 16.84 -15.79
C GLY A 17 12.36 17.60 -14.89
N THR A 18 11.85 18.70 -15.40
CA THR A 18 10.88 19.56 -14.75
C THR A 18 9.50 18.91 -14.72
N GLY A 19 8.92 18.65 -13.56
CA GLY A 19 7.48 18.69 -13.45
C GLY A 19 6.69 17.60 -12.77
N LEU A 20 7.26 16.54 -12.19
CA LEU A 20 6.47 15.46 -11.59
C LEU A 20 6.60 15.32 -10.05
N GLY A 21 6.94 16.41 -9.35
CA GLY A 21 6.90 16.40 -7.87
C GLY A 21 8.04 15.64 -7.18
N TYR A 22 8.98 15.09 -7.93
CA TYR A 22 10.28 14.67 -7.42
C TYR A 22 11.20 15.89 -7.48
N GLY A 23 11.85 16.24 -6.36
CA GLY A 23 12.74 17.39 -6.30
C GLY A 23 13.86 17.29 -7.34
N GLU A 24 14.28 18.44 -7.87
CA GLU A 24 15.54 18.53 -8.60
C GLU A 24 16.65 18.23 -7.58
N GLY A 25 17.31 17.10 -7.72
CA GLY A 25 18.43 16.72 -6.87
C GLY A 25 18.65 15.21 -6.82
N ASP A 26 19.89 14.86 -6.58
CA ASP A 26 20.27 13.48 -6.38
C ASP A 26 19.87 13.05 -4.96
N GLU A 27 19.24 11.88 -4.84
CA GLU A 27 18.98 11.22 -3.56
C GLU A 27 19.94 10.07 -3.40
N SER A 28 20.41 9.83 -2.17
CA SER A 28 21.21 8.66 -1.83
C SER A 28 20.69 7.97 -0.60
N TYR A 29 20.79 6.62 -0.59
CA TYR A 29 20.27 5.76 0.46
C TYR A 29 21.27 4.71 0.85
N GLY A 30 21.47 4.53 2.16
CA GLY A 30 22.28 3.47 2.74
C GLY A 30 21.41 2.52 3.55
N TYR A 31 21.76 1.24 3.54
CA TYR A 31 21.05 0.21 4.29
C TYR A 31 22.04 -0.56 5.19
N ASP A 32 21.54 -1.06 6.30
CA ASP A 32 22.31 -1.98 7.14
C ASP A 32 22.32 -3.39 6.55
N SER A 33 23.05 -4.31 7.21
CA SER A 33 23.13 -5.71 6.79
C SER A 33 21.80 -6.46 6.84
N CYS A 34 20.82 -5.94 7.59
CA CYS A 34 19.46 -6.46 7.68
C CYS A 34 18.52 -5.79 6.67
N GLY A 35 18.97 -4.78 5.93
CA GLY A 35 18.20 -4.08 4.92
C GLY A 35 17.29 -2.98 5.44
N TYR A 36 17.45 -2.53 6.69
CA TYR A 36 16.80 -1.32 7.18
C TYR A 36 17.48 -0.07 6.64
N LEU A 37 16.71 0.99 6.40
CA LEU A 37 17.24 2.27 5.97
C LEU A 37 18.12 2.86 7.07
N LYS A 38 19.41 3.04 6.79
CA LYS A 38 20.42 3.54 7.71
C LYS A 38 20.77 4.99 7.48
N ALA A 39 20.74 5.41 6.23
CA ALA A 39 21.07 6.77 5.83
C ALA A 39 20.22 7.18 4.64
N GLN A 40 19.77 8.42 4.65
CA GLN A 40 19.15 9.04 3.48
C GLN A 40 19.62 10.49 3.33
N SER A 41 19.87 10.87 2.08
CA SER A 41 20.18 12.24 1.69
C SER A 41 19.31 12.60 0.49
N ALA A 42 18.59 13.69 0.56
CA ALA A 42 17.72 14.15 -0.50
C ALA A 42 17.69 15.68 -0.53
N GLY A 43 17.66 16.29 -1.72
CA GLY A 43 17.61 17.74 -1.89
C GLY A 43 18.77 18.52 -1.27
N GLY A 44 19.96 17.89 -1.16
CA GLY A 44 21.13 18.49 -0.52
C GLY A 44 21.11 18.42 1.02
N HIS A 45 20.05 17.88 1.63
CA HIS A 45 19.96 17.68 3.07
C HIS A 45 20.33 16.24 3.44
N ARG A 46 21.31 16.08 4.32
CA ARG A 46 21.65 14.79 4.93
C ARG A 46 20.73 14.56 6.12
N ILE A 47 19.92 13.51 6.07
CA ILE A 47 18.82 13.29 7.01
C ILE A 47 19.21 12.31 8.13
N SER A 48 20.17 11.41 7.91
CA SER A 48 20.75 10.58 8.95
C SER A 48 22.23 10.36 8.72
N GLU A 49 22.98 10.18 9.78
CA GLU A 49 24.41 9.82 9.76
C GLU A 49 24.58 8.35 10.14
N GLU A 50 25.77 7.78 9.87
CA GLU A 50 26.11 6.37 10.11
C GLU A 50 26.03 5.87 11.56
N THR A 51 25.46 6.63 12.48
CA THR A 51 25.43 6.37 13.93
C THR A 51 24.16 5.70 14.42
N ASP A 52 23.37 5.09 13.54
CA ASP A 52 22.12 4.46 13.94
C ASP A 52 22.37 3.29 14.89
N GLN A 53 21.78 3.37 16.07
CA GLN A 53 21.88 2.35 17.09
C GLN A 53 20.56 1.59 17.21
N TYR A 54 20.64 0.27 17.14
CA TYR A 54 19.49 -0.61 17.34
C TYR A 54 19.48 -1.25 18.73
N ALA A 55 18.31 -1.38 19.31
CA ALA A 55 18.05 -2.25 20.44
C ALA A 55 17.82 -3.69 19.95
N GLY A 56 17.83 -4.65 20.86
CA GLY A 56 17.45 -6.03 20.53
C GLY A 56 16.11 -6.09 19.81
N GLY A 57 16.00 -6.93 18.76
CA GLY A 57 14.81 -7.07 17.93
C GLY A 57 14.65 -5.99 16.86
N HIS A 58 15.73 -5.40 16.39
CA HIS A 58 15.78 -4.41 15.29
C HIS A 58 15.01 -3.09 15.58
N ARG A 59 14.83 -2.74 16.84
CA ARG A 59 14.23 -1.47 17.26
C ARG A 59 15.27 -0.36 17.17
N LEU A 60 14.98 0.67 16.39
CA LEU A 60 15.86 1.82 16.23
C LEU A 60 15.92 2.62 17.53
N LYS A 61 17.09 2.78 18.13
CA LYS A 61 17.29 3.63 19.32
C LYS A 61 17.61 5.07 18.98
N GLN A 62 18.34 5.24 17.90
CA GLN A 62 18.79 6.56 17.47
C GLN A 62 18.94 6.59 15.96
N ALA A 63 18.49 7.68 15.32
CA ALA A 63 18.78 8.05 13.95
C ALA A 63 19.15 9.53 13.90
N GLY A 64 20.39 9.81 13.53
CA GLY A 64 20.93 11.16 13.59
C GLY A 64 20.77 11.78 14.99
N ASN A 65 20.06 12.91 15.06
CA ASN A 65 19.81 13.64 16.31
C ASN A 65 18.49 13.24 17.00
N THR A 66 17.83 12.19 16.56
CA THR A 66 16.56 11.72 17.12
C THR A 66 16.75 10.41 17.88
N GLN A 67 16.31 10.38 19.14
CA GLN A 67 16.29 9.20 20.01
C GLN A 67 14.87 8.65 20.10
N TYR A 68 14.77 7.31 20.19
CA TYR A 68 13.50 6.56 20.22
C TYR A 68 13.46 5.64 21.43
N ASP A 69 12.36 5.69 22.17
CA ASP A 69 12.12 4.80 23.30
C ASP A 69 10.94 3.87 23.01
N TYR A 70 11.05 2.66 23.53
CA TYR A 70 10.05 1.61 23.32
C TYR A 70 9.60 1.03 24.65
N ASP A 71 8.34 0.61 24.72
CA ASP A 71 7.85 -0.17 25.85
C ASP A 71 8.28 -1.65 25.78
N ALA A 72 7.88 -2.43 26.78
CA ALA A 72 8.21 -3.85 26.87
C ALA A 72 7.64 -4.70 25.70
N ALA A 73 6.54 -4.23 25.08
CA ALA A 73 5.95 -4.87 23.91
C ALA A 73 6.64 -4.47 22.59
N GLY A 74 7.63 -3.58 22.62
CA GLY A 74 8.35 -3.12 21.45
C GLY A 74 7.66 -2.00 20.68
N ARG A 75 6.69 -1.31 21.27
CA ARG A 75 5.98 -0.19 20.67
C ARG A 75 6.70 1.11 20.99
N MET A 76 6.91 1.96 20.00
CA MET A 76 7.54 3.28 20.22
C MET A 76 6.65 4.13 21.12
N VAL A 77 7.18 4.56 22.25
CA VAL A 77 6.44 5.40 23.22
C VAL A 77 6.92 6.86 23.24
N SER A 78 8.12 7.12 22.76
CA SER A 78 8.60 8.48 22.56
C SER A 78 9.62 8.58 21.45
N ARG A 79 9.69 9.77 20.84
CA ARG A 79 10.85 10.20 20.04
C ARG A 79 11.27 11.58 20.51
N THR A 80 12.58 11.75 20.70
CA THR A 80 13.16 12.99 21.20
C THR A 80 14.19 13.51 20.21
N ARG A 81 13.94 14.68 19.65
CA ARG A 81 14.84 15.38 18.74
C ARG A 81 15.75 16.33 19.49
N HIS A 82 17.04 16.21 19.25
CA HIS A 82 18.06 17.07 19.80
C HIS A 82 18.53 18.06 18.72
N ARG A 83 18.58 19.34 19.04
CA ARG A 83 19.16 20.38 18.21
C ARG A 83 20.15 21.18 19.03
N ASP A 84 21.34 21.42 18.48
CA ASP A 84 22.37 22.16 19.18
C ASP A 84 21.87 23.57 19.58
N GLY A 85 22.03 23.91 20.85
CA GLY A 85 21.57 25.17 21.39
C GLY A 85 20.08 25.26 21.72
N TYR A 86 19.30 24.22 21.51
CA TYR A 86 17.86 24.17 21.80
C TYR A 86 17.53 23.09 22.85
N ARG A 87 16.42 23.28 23.53
CA ARG A 87 15.88 22.22 24.40
C ARG A 87 15.41 21.04 23.55
N PRO A 88 15.66 19.79 24.01
CA PRO A 88 15.15 18.61 23.31
C PRO A 88 13.62 18.68 23.15
N GLU A 89 13.16 18.33 21.97
CA GLU A 89 11.74 18.24 21.63
C GLU A 89 11.29 16.78 21.73
N THR A 90 10.42 16.49 22.70
CA THR A 90 9.94 15.11 22.93
C THR A 90 8.47 14.98 22.58
N GLU A 91 8.18 14.07 21.70
CA GLU A 91 6.83 13.62 21.33
C GLU A 91 6.55 12.28 21.99
N ARG A 92 5.28 12.01 22.36
CA ARG A 92 4.88 10.79 23.07
C ARG A 92 3.70 10.11 22.39
N PHE A 93 3.72 8.79 22.43
CA PHE A 93 2.74 7.91 21.82
C PHE A 93 2.10 7.01 22.88
N ARG A 94 0.78 6.83 22.82
CA ARG A 94 0.02 5.94 23.70
C ARG A 94 -0.64 4.85 22.91
N TRP A 95 -0.51 3.63 23.37
CA TRP A 95 -1.00 2.43 22.72
C TRP A 95 -2.00 1.68 23.59
N ASP A 96 -2.94 0.99 22.97
CA ASP A 96 -3.79 0.01 23.65
C ASP A 96 -3.15 -1.39 23.64
N SER A 97 -3.89 -2.38 24.18
CA SER A 97 -3.43 -3.78 24.25
C SER A 97 -3.44 -4.51 22.91
N ARG A 98 -3.94 -3.89 21.84
CA ARG A 98 -3.96 -4.43 20.47
C ARG A 98 -2.96 -3.74 19.55
N ASP A 99 -1.99 -3.02 20.12
CA ASP A 99 -0.98 -2.24 19.40
C ASP A 99 -1.56 -1.12 18.53
N GLN A 100 -2.76 -0.62 18.88
CA GLN A 100 -3.38 0.52 18.23
C GLN A 100 -2.96 1.83 18.91
N LEU A 101 -2.57 2.82 18.12
CA LEU A 101 -2.23 4.13 18.65
C LEU A 101 -3.50 4.84 19.13
N THR A 102 -3.60 5.08 20.44
CA THR A 102 -4.75 5.75 21.04
C THR A 102 -4.51 7.21 21.37
N GLY A 103 -3.27 7.67 21.31
CA GLY A 103 -2.95 9.07 21.54
C GLY A 103 -1.55 9.47 21.13
N TYR A 104 -1.43 10.74 20.79
CA TYR A 104 -0.19 11.41 20.45
C TYR A 104 -0.10 12.74 21.20
N CYS A 105 1.07 13.04 21.72
CA CYS A 105 1.36 14.31 22.34
C CYS A 105 2.57 14.95 21.65
N SER A 106 2.36 16.11 21.02
CA SER A 106 3.43 16.85 20.35
C SER A 106 4.42 17.44 21.35
N ALA A 107 5.59 17.84 20.88
CA ALA A 107 6.60 18.53 21.69
C ALA A 107 6.08 19.87 22.26
N GLN A 108 5.09 20.48 21.62
CA GLN A 108 4.42 21.72 22.08
C GLN A 108 3.24 21.46 23.03
N GLY A 109 3.01 20.18 23.40
CA GLY A 109 1.97 19.78 24.33
C GLY A 109 0.57 19.69 23.72
N GLU A 110 0.44 19.63 22.39
CA GLU A 110 -0.83 19.32 21.74
C GLU A 110 -1.15 17.84 21.93
N GLN A 111 -2.34 17.54 22.40
CA GLN A 111 -2.79 16.17 22.62
C GLN A 111 -3.83 15.78 21.57
N TRP A 112 -3.56 14.68 20.89
CA TRP A 112 -4.46 14.05 19.96
C TRP A 112 -4.91 12.70 20.49
N GLU A 113 -6.19 12.38 20.31
CA GLU A 113 -6.79 11.12 20.66
C GLU A 113 -7.27 10.42 19.39
N TYR A 114 -7.06 9.10 19.33
CA TYR A 114 -7.48 8.25 18.22
C TYR A 114 -8.42 7.17 18.74
N ARG A 115 -9.53 6.93 18.01
CA ARG A 115 -10.49 5.87 18.33
C ARG A 115 -10.56 4.88 17.16
N HIS A 116 -10.76 3.63 17.52
CA HIS A 116 -10.83 2.53 16.57
C HIS A 116 -12.10 1.72 16.79
N ASP A 117 -12.60 1.08 15.72
CA ASP A 117 -13.68 0.10 15.81
C ASP A 117 -13.16 -1.27 16.27
N ALA A 118 -14.08 -2.23 16.40
CA ALA A 118 -13.74 -3.60 16.80
C ALA A 118 -12.78 -4.32 15.83
N SER A 119 -12.78 -3.90 14.56
CA SER A 119 -11.87 -4.41 13.53
C SER A 119 -10.52 -3.68 13.48
N GLY A 120 -10.29 -2.70 14.37
CA GLY A 120 -9.07 -1.91 14.43
C GLY A 120 -8.96 -0.80 13.40
N ARG A 121 -10.06 -0.42 12.72
CA ARG A 121 -10.07 0.71 11.78
C ARG A 121 -10.25 2.01 12.57
N ARG A 122 -9.41 2.99 12.30
CA ARG A 122 -9.52 4.30 12.95
C ARG A 122 -10.83 4.98 12.54
N THR A 123 -11.70 5.25 13.51
CA THR A 123 -13.00 5.88 13.29
C THR A 123 -13.02 7.36 13.62
N GLU A 124 -12.11 7.82 14.50
CA GLU A 124 -12.02 9.20 14.91
C GLU A 124 -10.59 9.60 15.24
N LYS A 125 -10.22 10.86 14.96
CA LYS A 125 -9.11 11.56 15.62
C LYS A 125 -9.56 12.95 16.05
N ARG A 126 -9.08 13.40 17.23
CA ARG A 126 -9.45 14.71 17.76
C ARG A 126 -8.34 15.38 18.56
N CYS A 127 -8.37 16.71 18.55
CA CYS A 127 -7.57 17.55 19.42
C CYS A 127 -8.48 18.58 20.08
N ASP A 128 -8.77 18.40 21.36
CA ASP A 128 -9.70 19.26 22.11
C ASP A 128 -9.19 20.70 22.21
N ARG A 129 -7.87 20.89 22.36
CA ARG A 129 -7.25 22.22 22.38
C ARG A 129 -7.47 23.01 21.10
N LYS A 130 -7.44 22.33 19.93
CA LYS A 130 -7.70 22.95 18.63
C LYS A 130 -9.19 22.97 18.28
N LYS A 131 -10.02 22.26 19.05
CA LYS A 131 -11.44 22.04 18.78
C LYS A 131 -11.67 21.45 17.39
N ILE A 132 -10.78 20.54 17.00
CA ILE A 132 -10.83 19.84 15.70
C ILE A 132 -11.07 18.35 15.93
N ARG A 133 -12.00 17.80 15.18
CA ARG A 133 -12.31 16.38 15.18
C ARG A 133 -12.53 15.89 13.76
N PHE A 134 -11.93 14.74 13.42
CA PHE A 134 -12.15 14.02 12.16
C PHE A 134 -12.83 12.70 12.46
N THR A 135 -13.81 12.32 11.63
CA THR A 135 -14.43 10.99 11.65
C THR A 135 -14.26 10.32 10.31
N TYR A 136 -14.15 9.00 10.32
CA TYR A 136 -13.85 8.17 9.15
C TYR A 136 -14.92 7.13 8.94
N LEU A 137 -15.48 7.07 7.74
CA LEU A 137 -16.34 5.98 7.28
C LEU A 137 -15.55 5.09 6.35
N TRP A 138 -15.65 3.79 6.56
CA TRP A 138 -14.88 2.79 5.85
C TRP A 138 -15.74 1.98 4.89
N ASP A 139 -15.20 1.69 3.70
CA ASP A 139 -15.67 0.66 2.79
C ASP A 139 -14.59 -0.43 2.70
N GLY A 140 -14.84 -1.57 3.36
CA GLY A 140 -13.82 -2.60 3.59
C GLY A 140 -12.60 -2.05 4.34
N ASP A 141 -11.43 -2.07 3.71
CA ASP A 141 -10.17 -1.55 4.24
C ASP A 141 -9.75 -0.20 3.63
N SER A 142 -10.63 0.46 2.87
CA SER A 142 -10.42 1.80 2.33
C SER A 142 -11.33 2.82 3.03
N ILE A 143 -10.82 4.04 3.26
CA ILE A 143 -11.64 5.13 3.81
C ILE A 143 -12.50 5.70 2.67
N ALA A 144 -13.82 5.59 2.80
CA ALA A 144 -14.77 6.11 1.82
C ALA A 144 -15.16 7.58 2.08
N GLU A 145 -15.18 7.99 3.36
CA GLU A 145 -15.55 9.35 3.73
C GLU A 145 -14.74 9.84 4.93
N ILE A 146 -14.35 11.12 4.88
CA ILE A 146 -13.74 11.84 5.99
C ILE A 146 -14.58 13.07 6.29
N ARG A 147 -15.01 13.23 7.53
CA ARG A 147 -15.68 14.45 8.01
C ARG A 147 -14.77 15.20 8.96
N GLU A 148 -14.64 16.49 8.74
CA GLU A 148 -13.95 17.41 9.65
C GLU A 148 -14.97 18.27 10.39
N TYR A 149 -14.82 18.36 11.68
CA TYR A 149 -15.59 19.22 12.57
C TYR A 149 -14.66 20.26 13.19
N ARG A 150 -15.14 21.48 13.32
CA ARG A 150 -14.47 22.59 14.03
C ARG A 150 -15.47 23.19 15.00
N ASP A 151 -15.07 23.38 16.25
CA ASP A 151 -15.99 23.80 17.32
C ASP A 151 -17.28 22.95 17.38
N ASP A 152 -17.14 21.62 17.13
CA ASP A 152 -18.22 20.64 17.01
C ASP A 152 -19.19 20.82 15.83
N GLU A 153 -19.02 21.84 15.00
CA GLU A 153 -19.79 22.05 13.78
C GLU A 153 -19.13 21.36 12.58
N LEU A 154 -19.93 20.75 11.70
CA LEU A 154 -19.44 20.12 10.48
C LEU A 154 -18.87 21.18 9.54
N TYR A 155 -17.57 21.07 9.27
CA TYR A 155 -16.80 22.03 8.48
C TYR A 155 -16.53 21.54 7.06
N SER A 156 -16.18 20.25 6.90
CA SER A 156 -15.96 19.65 5.59
C SER A 156 -16.35 18.17 5.55
N VAL A 157 -16.73 17.71 4.35
CA VAL A 157 -16.96 16.30 4.04
C VAL A 157 -16.17 15.97 2.79
N ARG A 158 -15.37 14.93 2.85
CA ARG A 158 -14.61 14.41 1.71
C ARG A 158 -15.04 12.99 1.42
N HIS A 159 -15.60 12.75 0.23
CA HIS A 159 -15.87 11.42 -0.29
C HIS A 159 -14.70 10.97 -1.18
N LEU A 160 -14.35 9.72 -1.10
CA LEU A 160 -13.18 9.14 -1.76
C LEU A 160 -13.58 7.89 -2.53
N VAL A 161 -13.11 7.79 -3.76
CA VAL A 161 -13.34 6.63 -4.62
C VAL A 161 -12.01 5.98 -4.93
N PHE A 162 -11.89 4.71 -4.59
CA PHE A 162 -10.69 3.91 -4.78
C PHE A 162 -10.92 2.76 -5.76
N ASN A 163 -9.86 2.37 -6.44
CA ASN A 163 -9.71 1.07 -7.08
C ASN A 163 -8.68 0.28 -6.25
N GLY A 164 -9.15 -0.65 -5.40
CA GLY A 164 -8.31 -1.21 -4.36
C GLY A 164 -7.83 -0.13 -3.38
N PHE A 165 -6.53 0.18 -3.38
CA PHE A 165 -5.94 1.25 -2.56
C PHE A 165 -5.48 2.47 -3.39
N GLU A 166 -5.75 2.49 -4.69
CA GLU A 166 -5.42 3.61 -5.57
C GLU A 166 -6.58 4.60 -5.60
N LEU A 167 -6.31 5.86 -5.25
CA LEU A 167 -7.31 6.92 -5.32
C LEU A 167 -7.65 7.20 -6.79
N ILE A 168 -8.93 7.10 -7.15
CA ILE A 168 -9.44 7.46 -8.49
C ILE A 168 -9.95 8.89 -8.50
N SER A 169 -10.77 9.24 -7.50
CA SER A 169 -11.30 10.59 -7.37
C SER A 169 -11.67 10.91 -5.93
N GLN A 170 -11.74 12.20 -5.65
CA GLN A 170 -12.29 12.72 -4.41
C GLN A 170 -13.27 13.85 -4.68
N GLN A 171 -14.31 13.93 -3.85
CA GLN A 171 -15.23 15.05 -3.81
C GLN A 171 -15.16 15.69 -2.43
N CYS A 172 -14.79 16.96 -2.37
CA CYS A 172 -14.69 17.72 -1.12
C CYS A 172 -15.77 18.79 -1.09
N SER A 173 -16.66 18.70 -0.12
CA SER A 173 -17.64 19.74 0.23
C SER A 173 -17.16 20.43 1.49
N ARG A 174 -17.10 21.76 1.49
CA ARG A 174 -16.59 22.56 2.59
C ARG A 174 -17.40 23.83 2.78
N VAL A 175 -17.55 24.24 4.03
CA VAL A 175 -18.13 25.54 4.38
C VAL A 175 -17.19 26.67 3.99
N ARG A 176 -17.70 27.63 3.24
CA ARG A 176 -17.01 28.85 2.81
C ARG A 176 -17.79 30.08 3.23
N GLN A 177 -17.10 31.02 3.80
CA GLN A 177 -17.61 32.34 4.09
C GLN A 177 -16.70 33.37 3.42
N PRO A 178 -17.03 33.83 2.19
CA PRO A 178 -16.16 34.70 1.43
C PRO A 178 -15.96 36.08 2.08
N HIS A 179 -16.92 36.53 2.91
CA HIS A 179 -16.85 37.75 3.70
C HIS A 179 -17.69 37.60 4.97
N PRO A 180 -17.31 38.20 6.12
CA PRO A 180 -18.05 38.08 7.38
C PRO A 180 -19.52 38.48 7.31
N SER A 181 -19.92 39.36 6.36
CA SER A 181 -21.30 39.78 6.14
C SER A 181 -22.14 38.84 5.26
N VAL A 182 -21.50 37.80 4.69
CA VAL A 182 -22.18 36.82 3.82
C VAL A 182 -22.35 35.53 4.61
N ALA A 183 -23.54 34.93 4.56
CA ALA A 183 -23.81 33.65 5.19
C ALA A 183 -22.87 32.56 4.68
N PRO A 184 -22.36 31.67 5.54
CA PRO A 184 -21.56 30.53 5.12
C PRO A 184 -22.31 29.68 4.11
N GLN A 185 -21.62 29.21 3.08
CA GLN A 185 -22.16 28.37 2.02
C GLN A 185 -21.30 27.11 1.83
N TRP A 186 -21.95 26.03 1.47
CA TRP A 186 -21.27 24.81 1.09
C TRP A 186 -20.77 24.92 -0.35
N VAL A 187 -19.50 24.69 -0.56
CA VAL A 187 -18.87 24.63 -1.88
C VAL A 187 -18.33 23.22 -2.08
N THR A 188 -18.73 22.59 -3.19
CA THR A 188 -18.30 21.24 -3.54
C THR A 188 -17.35 21.28 -4.74
N ARG A 189 -16.25 20.57 -4.64
CA ARG A 189 -15.26 20.39 -5.72
C ARG A 189 -14.96 18.91 -5.89
N THR A 190 -14.88 18.47 -7.15
CA THR A 190 -14.48 17.10 -7.49
C THR A 190 -13.15 17.14 -8.21
N ASN A 191 -12.23 16.28 -7.78
CA ASN A 191 -10.90 16.15 -8.38
C ASN A 191 -10.63 14.67 -8.70
N HIS A 192 -9.86 14.43 -9.75
CA HIS A 192 -9.49 13.12 -10.24
C HIS A 192 -7.99 12.92 -10.05
N ALA A 193 -7.57 11.72 -9.65
CA ALA A 193 -6.19 11.42 -9.33
C ALA A 193 -5.48 10.73 -10.49
N VAL A 194 -4.19 11.07 -10.62
CA VAL A 194 -3.20 10.28 -11.36
C VAL A 194 -2.20 9.76 -10.36
N ASN A 195 -1.97 8.45 -10.34
CA ASN A 195 -1.09 7.78 -9.41
C ASN A 195 0.12 7.19 -10.14
N ASP A 196 1.20 6.97 -9.40
CA ASP A 196 2.31 6.15 -9.85
C ASP A 196 1.97 4.64 -9.74
N LEU A 197 2.94 3.80 -10.10
CA LEU A 197 2.80 2.33 -10.03
C LEU A 197 2.55 1.79 -8.62
N THR A 198 2.87 2.55 -7.58
CA THR A 198 2.68 2.16 -6.18
C THR A 198 1.37 2.69 -5.60
N GLY A 199 0.55 3.37 -6.41
CA GLY A 199 -0.70 3.99 -5.99
C GLY A 199 -0.51 5.28 -5.19
N ARG A 200 0.67 5.89 -5.26
CA ARG A 200 0.93 7.22 -4.73
C ARG A 200 0.33 8.27 -5.65
N PRO A 201 -0.50 9.20 -5.16
CA PRO A 201 -1.01 10.28 -5.96
C PRO A 201 0.14 11.20 -6.45
N LEU A 202 0.24 11.39 -7.76
CA LEU A 202 1.20 12.29 -8.41
C LEU A 202 0.61 13.66 -8.73
N MET A 203 -0.69 13.70 -8.99
CA MET A 203 -1.44 14.93 -9.21
C MET A 203 -2.93 14.69 -9.07
N LEU A 204 -3.65 15.77 -8.75
CA LEU A 204 -5.09 15.84 -8.90
C LEU A 204 -5.46 16.97 -9.89
N PHE A 205 -6.48 16.71 -10.67
CA PHE A 205 -7.01 17.68 -11.61
C PHE A 205 -8.54 17.81 -11.45
N ASN A 206 -9.05 18.99 -11.74
CA ASN A 206 -10.48 19.26 -11.68
C ASN A 206 -11.20 18.76 -12.95
N SER A 207 -12.52 18.94 -13.01
CA SER A 207 -13.37 18.54 -14.17
C SER A 207 -13.00 19.25 -15.49
N GLU A 208 -12.28 20.35 -15.42
CA GLU A 208 -11.81 21.10 -16.59
C GLU A 208 -10.44 20.63 -17.08
N GLY A 209 -9.86 19.61 -16.42
CA GLY A 209 -8.53 19.09 -16.73
C GLY A 209 -7.36 19.94 -16.20
N LYS A 210 -7.66 20.98 -15.38
CA LYS A 210 -6.62 21.80 -14.76
C LYS A 210 -6.07 21.08 -13.53
N THR A 211 -4.74 20.98 -13.42
CA THR A 211 -4.07 20.48 -12.21
C THR A 211 -4.36 21.43 -11.04
N VAL A 212 -4.85 20.88 -9.94
CA VAL A 212 -5.17 21.64 -8.71
C VAL A 212 -4.27 21.27 -7.55
N TRP A 213 -3.66 20.07 -7.58
CA TRP A 213 -2.77 19.61 -6.54
C TRP A 213 -1.67 18.70 -7.08
N ARG A 214 -0.48 18.86 -6.51
CA ARG A 214 0.67 17.95 -6.62
C ARG A 214 1.30 17.75 -5.25
N PRO A 215 1.90 16.58 -4.97
CA PRO A 215 2.63 16.37 -3.73
C PRO A 215 3.78 17.36 -3.60
N GLY A 216 4.09 17.75 -2.37
CA GLY A 216 5.33 18.44 -2.06
C GLY A 216 6.55 17.55 -2.37
N GLN A 217 7.72 18.15 -2.35
CA GLN A 217 8.96 17.38 -2.49
C GLN A 217 9.12 16.44 -1.30
N THR A 218 9.32 15.16 -1.58
CA THR A 218 9.60 14.15 -0.57
C THR A 218 10.76 13.28 -1.03
N SER A 219 11.47 12.68 -0.08
CA SER A 219 12.38 11.60 -0.39
C SER A 219 11.60 10.39 -0.96
N LEU A 220 12.33 9.44 -1.53
CA LEU A 220 11.76 8.17 -1.98
C LEU A 220 11.00 7.42 -0.86
N TRP A 221 11.38 7.59 0.40
CA TRP A 221 10.72 7.02 1.57
C TRP A 221 9.59 7.90 2.15
N GLY A 222 9.27 9.00 1.44
CA GLY A 222 8.13 9.85 1.78
C GLY A 222 8.42 10.92 2.83
N LEU A 223 9.68 11.08 3.25
CA LEU A 223 10.05 12.18 4.11
C LEU A 223 9.84 13.50 3.37
N ALA A 224 9.04 14.39 3.93
CA ALA A 224 8.84 15.72 3.41
C ALA A 224 10.19 16.49 3.45
N LEU A 225 10.68 16.88 2.29
CA LEU A 225 11.84 17.73 2.19
C LEU A 225 11.35 19.16 2.43
N SER A 226 11.82 19.77 3.50
CA SER A 226 11.51 21.16 3.80
C SER A 226 11.95 22.01 2.62
N LEU A 227 10.99 22.57 1.90
CA LEU A 227 11.32 23.81 1.20
C LEU A 227 11.77 24.81 2.26
N PRO A 228 12.78 25.63 2.01
CA PRO A 228 13.07 26.77 2.88
C PRO A 228 11.73 27.47 3.18
N ALA A 229 11.59 28.00 4.39
CA ALA A 229 10.36 28.59 4.91
C ALA A 229 9.78 29.77 4.09
N ASP A 230 10.26 30.05 2.92
CA ASP A 230 9.73 30.97 1.90
C ASP A 230 8.46 30.42 1.23
N THR A 231 7.61 29.80 2.02
CA THR A 231 6.26 29.41 1.58
C THR A 231 5.28 30.59 1.47
N ASP A 232 5.74 31.81 1.68
CA ASP A 232 5.02 33.03 1.30
C ASP A 232 5.03 33.27 -0.22
N TYR A 233 5.75 32.46 -1.00
CA TYR A 233 5.60 32.46 -2.45
C TYR A 233 4.32 31.73 -2.83
N PRO A 234 3.30 32.45 -3.29
CA PRO A 234 2.11 31.80 -3.84
C PRO A 234 2.59 30.90 -4.98
N ASP A 235 2.15 29.64 -4.97
CA ASP A 235 2.42 28.73 -6.08
C ASP A 235 1.97 29.41 -7.40
N PRO A 236 2.90 29.85 -8.25
CA PRO A 236 2.56 30.64 -9.44
C PRO A 236 1.75 29.83 -10.46
N ARG A 237 1.68 28.51 -10.30
CA ARG A 237 0.90 27.61 -11.14
C ARG A 237 -0.48 27.30 -10.55
N GLY A 238 -0.71 27.60 -9.27
CA GLY A 238 -1.95 27.25 -8.56
C GLY A 238 -2.17 25.74 -8.46
N GLU A 239 -1.07 24.96 -8.45
CA GLU A 239 -1.10 23.49 -8.44
C GLU A 239 -1.01 22.89 -7.03
N ARG A 240 -1.02 23.74 -6.00
CA ARG A 240 -0.92 23.33 -4.59
C ARG A 240 -2.11 23.82 -3.77
N ASP A 241 -3.32 23.52 -4.22
CA ASP A 241 -4.48 23.72 -3.39
C ASP A 241 -4.45 22.74 -2.20
N ALA A 242 -4.10 23.25 -1.02
CA ALA A 242 -4.05 22.43 0.19
C ALA A 242 -5.40 21.75 0.51
N GLU A 243 -6.50 22.29 0.00
CA GLU A 243 -7.82 21.70 0.18
C GLU A 243 -8.05 20.51 -0.74
N ALA A 244 -7.32 20.46 -1.86
CA ALA A 244 -7.33 19.34 -2.77
C ALA A 244 -6.36 18.22 -2.35
N ASP A 245 -5.51 18.44 -1.35
CA ASP A 245 -4.59 17.41 -0.84
C ASP A 245 -5.38 16.16 -0.41
N PRO A 246 -5.12 15.00 -1.02
CA PRO A 246 -5.82 13.77 -0.64
C PRO A 246 -5.39 13.23 0.74
N GLY A 247 -4.26 13.69 1.28
CA GLY A 247 -3.70 13.22 2.55
C GLY A 247 -3.07 11.82 2.44
N LEU A 248 -2.72 11.38 1.25
CA LEU A 248 -2.12 10.05 1.00
C LEU A 248 -0.62 10.19 0.69
N LEU A 249 0.20 9.32 1.27
CA LEU A 249 1.62 9.18 0.90
C LEU A 249 1.79 8.06 -0.14
N TYR A 250 1.51 6.82 0.24
CA TYR A 250 1.44 5.66 -0.64
C TYR A 250 0.06 5.01 -0.58
N ALA A 251 -0.17 3.96 -1.37
CA ALA A 251 -1.41 3.20 -1.31
C ALA A 251 -1.69 2.72 0.13
N GLY A 252 -2.85 3.12 0.68
CA GLY A 252 -3.28 2.79 2.04
C GLY A 252 -2.62 3.60 3.17
N GLN A 253 -1.69 4.51 2.88
CA GLN A 253 -1.00 5.35 3.87
C GLN A 253 -1.59 6.75 3.96
N TRP A 254 -2.17 7.07 5.10
CA TRP A 254 -2.81 8.36 5.39
C TRP A 254 -1.90 9.24 6.25
N GLN A 255 -1.50 10.37 5.72
CA GLN A 255 -0.63 11.31 6.44
C GLN A 255 -1.38 11.99 7.57
N ASP A 256 -0.80 11.95 8.76
CA ASP A 256 -1.28 12.68 9.93
C ASP A 256 -0.41 13.92 10.14
N ALA A 257 -0.95 15.08 9.75
CA ALA A 257 -0.22 16.35 9.77
C ALA A 257 0.29 16.74 11.18
N GLU A 258 -0.40 16.29 12.22
CA GLU A 258 -0.05 16.57 13.62
C GLU A 258 1.25 15.89 14.07
N SER A 259 1.55 14.71 13.54
CA SER A 259 2.68 13.88 13.96
C SER A 259 3.74 13.66 12.89
N GLY A 260 3.39 13.93 11.60
CA GLY A 260 4.19 13.57 10.45
C GLY A 260 4.24 12.07 10.16
N LEU A 261 3.48 11.27 10.90
CA LEU A 261 3.35 9.83 10.68
C LEU A 261 2.31 9.53 9.61
N CYS A 262 2.37 8.32 9.08
CA CYS A 262 1.34 7.82 8.18
C CYS A 262 0.57 6.68 8.85
N TYR A 263 -0.74 6.86 9.02
CA TYR A 263 -1.64 5.79 9.45
C TYR A 263 -1.81 4.77 8.32
N ASN A 264 -1.41 3.55 8.56
CA ASN A 264 -1.42 2.45 7.59
C ASN A 264 -2.22 1.27 8.13
N ARG A 265 -3.50 1.48 8.38
CA ARG A 265 -4.50 0.51 8.85
C ARG A 265 -4.11 -0.17 10.18
N PHE A 266 -3.17 -1.12 10.17
CA PHE A 266 -2.74 -1.87 11.36
C PHE A 266 -1.51 -1.29 12.04
N ARG A 267 -0.73 -0.46 11.34
CA ARG A 267 0.49 0.15 11.85
C ARG A 267 0.58 1.65 11.53
N TYR A 268 1.54 2.32 12.12
CA TYR A 268 1.93 3.68 11.77
C TYR A 268 3.34 3.67 11.20
N TYR A 269 3.48 4.30 10.05
CA TYR A 269 4.74 4.41 9.32
C TYR A 269 5.40 5.77 9.58
N GLU A 270 6.72 5.76 9.78
CA GLU A 270 7.54 6.97 9.93
C GLU A 270 8.42 7.17 8.69
N PRO A 271 8.14 8.19 7.87
CA PRO A 271 8.92 8.47 6.65
C PRO A 271 10.39 8.81 6.90
N GLU A 272 10.74 9.34 8.06
CA GLU A 272 12.11 9.71 8.41
C GLU A 272 13.03 8.48 8.53
N THR A 273 12.50 7.40 9.08
CA THR A 273 13.26 6.16 9.30
C THR A 273 12.94 5.06 8.29
N GLY A 274 11.85 5.21 7.53
CA GLY A 274 11.37 4.15 6.64
C GLY A 274 10.81 2.93 7.39
N MET A 275 10.43 3.11 8.67
CA MET A 275 10.03 2.03 9.57
C MET A 275 8.64 2.22 10.14
N TYR A 276 8.06 1.14 10.61
CA TYR A 276 6.86 1.15 11.45
C TYR A 276 7.20 1.37 12.92
N LEU A 277 6.27 1.94 13.68
CA LEU A 277 6.44 2.24 15.10
C LEU A 277 6.26 1.02 16.00
N VAL A 278 5.68 -0.06 15.47
CA VAL A 278 5.40 -1.32 16.17
C VAL A 278 5.83 -2.49 15.30
N SER A 279 6.11 -3.63 15.94
CA SER A 279 6.39 -4.88 15.24
C SER A 279 5.19 -5.32 14.40
N ASP A 280 5.45 -6.09 13.35
CA ASP A 280 4.40 -6.64 12.50
C ASP A 280 3.45 -7.53 13.32
N PRO A 281 2.12 -7.30 13.27
CA PRO A 281 1.14 -8.16 13.93
C PRO A 281 1.16 -9.61 13.44
N LEU A 282 1.62 -9.85 12.20
CA LEU A 282 1.82 -11.18 11.63
C LEU A 282 3.14 -11.82 12.09
N GLY A 283 3.99 -11.09 12.83
CA GLY A 283 5.32 -11.52 13.21
C GLY A 283 6.15 -11.88 11.97
N LEU A 284 6.87 -13.02 12.03
CA LEU A 284 7.72 -13.48 10.92
C LEU A 284 6.93 -13.88 9.65
N GLN A 285 5.60 -14.02 9.72
CA GLN A 285 4.77 -14.25 8.52
C GLN A 285 4.67 -13.02 7.64
N GLY A 286 4.78 -11.80 8.21
CA GLY A 286 4.85 -10.54 7.49
C GLY A 286 6.23 -10.25 6.88
N GLY A 287 7.27 -11.00 7.30
CA GLY A 287 8.67 -10.84 6.87
C GLY A 287 9.64 -10.96 8.03
N GLU A 288 10.92 -11.20 7.73
CA GLU A 288 11.95 -11.32 8.77
C GLU A 288 12.23 -9.99 9.49
N GLN A 289 12.00 -8.86 8.79
CA GLN A 289 12.22 -7.52 9.32
C GLN A 289 10.89 -6.92 9.80
N THR A 290 10.53 -7.20 11.03
CA THR A 290 9.19 -6.93 11.57
C THR A 290 8.81 -5.45 11.70
N TYR A 291 9.77 -4.51 11.63
CA TYR A 291 9.53 -3.05 11.66
C TYR A 291 9.67 -2.39 10.29
N ARG A 292 10.10 -3.11 9.26
CA ARG A 292 10.35 -2.55 7.94
C ARG A 292 9.04 -2.31 7.19
N TYR A 293 8.99 -1.23 6.39
CA TYR A 293 7.87 -0.99 5.48
C TYR A 293 7.96 -1.95 4.28
N VAL A 294 8.83 -1.69 3.32
CA VAL A 294 8.99 -2.50 2.11
C VAL A 294 10.47 -2.59 1.71
N PRO A 295 10.87 -3.58 0.91
CA PRO A 295 12.23 -3.66 0.40
C PRO A 295 12.61 -2.54 -0.57
N ASN A 296 11.66 -2.09 -1.39
CA ASN A 296 11.87 -1.09 -2.43
C ASN A 296 10.56 -0.35 -2.73
N PRO A 297 10.42 0.91 -2.30
CA PRO A 297 9.17 1.66 -2.46
C PRO A 297 8.84 2.06 -3.91
N CYS A 298 9.73 1.84 -4.88
CA CYS A 298 9.43 2.03 -6.29
C CYS A 298 8.50 0.97 -6.88
N GLY A 299 8.40 -0.20 -6.26
CA GLY A 299 7.62 -1.32 -6.81
C GLY A 299 6.97 -2.20 -5.76
N TRP A 300 7.14 -1.88 -4.48
CA TRP A 300 6.55 -2.61 -3.36
C TRP A 300 5.66 -1.69 -2.54
N VAL A 301 4.55 -2.22 -2.09
CA VAL A 301 3.60 -1.52 -1.22
C VAL A 301 3.15 -2.44 -0.10
N ASP A 302 2.76 -1.85 1.01
CA ASP A 302 2.11 -2.52 2.13
C ASP A 302 0.87 -1.69 2.53
N PRO A 303 -0.26 -1.85 1.84
CA PRO A 303 -1.42 -0.98 2.03
C PRO A 303 -2.10 -1.13 3.38
N LEU A 304 -1.87 -2.24 4.05
CA LEU A 304 -2.48 -2.55 5.34
C LEU A 304 -1.52 -2.41 6.52
N GLY A 305 -0.23 -2.24 6.28
CA GLY A 305 0.77 -2.29 7.34
C GLY A 305 0.91 -3.71 7.93
N LEU A 306 0.89 -4.76 7.08
CA LEU A 306 1.01 -6.16 7.48
C LEU A 306 2.08 -6.91 6.68
N ALA A 307 1.92 -6.95 5.36
CA ALA A 307 2.84 -7.68 4.49
C ALA A 307 3.10 -6.88 3.23
N ALA A 308 4.38 -6.63 2.98
CA ALA A 308 4.79 -6.01 1.74
C ALA A 308 4.43 -6.90 0.54
N SER A 309 3.76 -6.34 -0.44
CA SER A 309 3.51 -6.98 -1.72
C SER A 309 4.19 -6.20 -2.83
N SER A 310 4.91 -6.91 -3.71
CA SER A 310 5.38 -6.28 -4.93
C SER A 310 4.18 -6.07 -5.85
N LYS A 311 3.88 -4.83 -6.23
CA LYS A 311 2.94 -4.58 -7.32
C LYS A 311 3.44 -5.19 -8.64
N ILE A 312 4.74 -5.34 -8.78
CA ILE A 312 5.38 -6.04 -9.90
C ILE A 312 5.13 -7.56 -9.85
N SER A 313 4.81 -8.14 -8.69
CA SER A 313 4.50 -9.57 -8.55
C SER A 313 3.02 -9.90 -8.75
N SER A 314 2.17 -8.93 -9.04
CA SER A 314 0.85 -9.26 -9.55
C SER A 314 1.02 -9.94 -10.93
N LEU A 315 0.19 -10.93 -11.22
CA LEU A 315 0.23 -11.59 -12.53
C LEU A 315 0.07 -10.57 -13.69
N MET A 316 -0.49 -9.38 -13.39
CA MET A 316 -0.68 -8.27 -14.33
C MET A 316 0.63 -7.66 -14.83
N ASP A 317 1.64 -7.57 -13.97
CA ASP A 317 2.92 -6.96 -14.36
C ASP A 317 3.69 -7.86 -15.34
N TYR A 318 3.37 -9.18 -15.35
CA TYR A 318 3.90 -10.12 -16.33
C TYR A 318 3.09 -10.20 -17.63
N ILE A 319 1.81 -9.78 -17.57
CA ILE A 319 0.88 -9.84 -18.70
C ILE A 319 0.95 -8.54 -19.51
N GLY A 320 1.49 -7.46 -18.94
CA GLY A 320 1.45 -6.11 -19.51
C GLY A 320 0.06 -5.47 -19.33
N ASP A 321 -0.08 -4.23 -19.71
CA ASP A 321 -1.26 -3.35 -19.50
C ASP A 321 -2.56 -3.82 -20.18
N GLY A 322 -2.79 -5.10 -20.30
CA GLY A 322 -4.04 -5.67 -20.84
C GLY A 322 -4.43 -5.23 -22.25
N ARG A 323 -3.57 -4.54 -22.97
CA ARG A 323 -3.83 -4.19 -24.36
C ARG A 323 -3.95 -5.47 -25.16
N ARG A 324 -5.17 -5.72 -25.55
CA ARG A 324 -5.69 -6.80 -26.37
C ARG A 324 -4.62 -7.38 -27.27
N VAL A 325 -4.16 -8.58 -26.94
CA VAL A 325 -3.51 -9.41 -27.92
C VAL A 325 -4.60 -9.85 -28.89
N SER A 326 -4.59 -9.22 -30.06
CA SER A 326 -5.34 -9.64 -31.26
C SER A 326 -6.59 -10.49 -31.00
N GLY A 327 -7.75 -9.90 -31.02
CA GLY A 327 -9.06 -10.42 -31.46
C GLY A 327 -9.51 -11.86 -31.21
N HIS A 328 -8.72 -12.71 -30.56
CA HIS A 328 -9.05 -14.10 -30.32
C HIS A 328 -9.36 -14.33 -28.85
N THR A 329 -10.62 -14.57 -28.56
CA THR A 329 -11.11 -15.05 -27.27
C THR A 329 -10.85 -16.57 -27.12
N GLY A 330 -10.70 -17.02 -25.89
CA GLY A 330 -10.54 -18.44 -25.54
C GLY A 330 -11.74 -19.00 -24.80
N PHE A 331 -11.49 -19.80 -23.77
CA PHE A 331 -12.52 -20.35 -22.91
C PHE A 331 -13.31 -19.23 -22.24
N LEU A 332 -14.65 -19.29 -22.24
CA LEU A 332 -15.58 -18.28 -21.71
C LEU A 332 -15.33 -16.87 -22.29
N ASP A 333 -14.94 -16.77 -23.53
CA ASP A 333 -14.55 -15.50 -24.16
C ASP A 333 -13.41 -14.75 -23.47
N GLY A 334 -12.67 -15.47 -22.60
CA GLY A 334 -11.54 -14.93 -21.85
C GLY A 334 -10.33 -14.58 -22.73
N VAL A 335 -9.49 -13.70 -22.21
CA VAL A 335 -8.29 -13.22 -22.91
C VAL A 335 -7.25 -14.34 -23.03
N ARG A 336 -6.81 -14.66 -24.24
CA ARG A 336 -5.71 -15.61 -24.47
C ARG A 336 -4.36 -14.96 -24.18
N LEU A 337 -3.49 -15.68 -23.48
CA LEU A 337 -2.13 -15.22 -23.24
C LEU A 337 -1.21 -15.48 -24.42
N SER A 338 -0.37 -14.51 -24.71
CA SER A 338 0.70 -14.63 -25.71
C SER A 338 1.82 -15.57 -25.21
N ARG A 339 2.65 -16.02 -26.15
CA ARG A 339 3.83 -16.83 -25.81
C ARG A 339 4.80 -16.09 -24.86
N SER A 340 4.97 -14.79 -25.05
CA SER A 340 5.84 -13.96 -24.24
C SER A 340 5.31 -13.87 -22.78
N GLN A 341 4.01 -13.61 -22.62
CA GLN A 341 3.35 -13.53 -21.32
C GLN A 341 3.48 -14.86 -20.55
N ILE A 342 3.20 -16.00 -21.19
CA ILE A 342 3.37 -17.31 -20.55
C ILE A 342 4.84 -17.58 -20.21
N ASN A 343 5.81 -17.13 -21.02
CA ASN A 343 7.22 -17.27 -20.69
C ASN A 343 7.62 -16.45 -19.45
N ASN A 344 7.08 -15.25 -19.28
CA ASN A 344 7.33 -14.44 -18.11
C ASN A 344 6.76 -15.11 -16.85
N ILE A 345 5.53 -15.62 -16.92
CA ILE A 345 4.92 -16.41 -15.83
C ILE A 345 5.79 -17.65 -15.54
N ALA A 346 6.29 -18.35 -16.54
CA ALA A 346 7.13 -19.53 -16.35
C ALA A 346 8.43 -19.20 -15.60
N LYS A 347 9.08 -18.07 -15.90
CA LYS A 347 10.27 -17.62 -15.17
C LYS A 347 9.99 -17.35 -13.69
N GLU A 348 8.82 -16.80 -13.37
CA GLU A 348 8.45 -16.55 -11.98
C GLU A 348 8.10 -17.84 -11.23
N MET A 349 7.38 -18.73 -11.88
CA MET A 349 7.10 -20.05 -11.28
C MET A 349 8.37 -20.86 -11.05
N GLU A 350 9.36 -20.71 -11.92
CA GLU A 350 10.66 -21.35 -11.78
C GLU A 350 11.41 -20.90 -10.51
N LYS A 351 11.28 -19.64 -10.09
CA LYS A 351 11.82 -19.14 -8.82
C LYS A 351 11.21 -19.85 -7.59
N LEU A 352 9.99 -20.35 -7.73
CA LEU A 352 9.31 -21.15 -6.71
C LEU A 352 9.55 -22.67 -6.87
N GLY A 353 10.43 -23.06 -7.78
CA GLY A 353 10.69 -24.46 -8.10
C GLY A 353 9.54 -25.16 -8.85
N ILE A 354 8.73 -24.38 -9.57
CA ILE A 354 7.55 -24.87 -10.30
C ILE A 354 7.76 -24.67 -11.79
N LYS A 355 7.54 -25.72 -12.58
CA LYS A 355 7.72 -25.72 -14.04
C LYS A 355 6.39 -25.50 -14.77
N VAL A 356 6.38 -24.62 -15.76
CA VAL A 356 5.21 -24.40 -16.64
C VAL A 356 5.38 -25.15 -17.94
N ILE A 357 4.50 -26.12 -18.21
CA ILE A 357 4.50 -26.98 -19.39
C ILE A 357 3.40 -26.50 -20.32
N ARG A 358 3.80 -25.98 -21.48
CA ARG A 358 2.90 -25.47 -22.51
C ARG A 358 2.56 -26.57 -23.53
N LYS A 359 1.42 -26.40 -24.22
CA LYS A 359 0.92 -27.39 -25.20
C LYS A 359 0.80 -28.77 -24.56
N ALA A 360 0.31 -28.78 -23.34
CA ALA A 360 0.21 -29.98 -22.51
C ALA A 360 -1.06 -30.80 -22.80
N ASP A 361 -1.66 -30.63 -23.94
CA ASP A 361 -2.94 -31.27 -24.33
C ASP A 361 -2.95 -32.77 -24.12
N LYS A 362 -1.81 -33.42 -24.31
CA LYS A 362 -1.66 -34.88 -24.11
C LYS A 362 -1.58 -35.33 -22.66
N TYR A 363 -1.31 -34.39 -21.72
CA TYR A 363 -1.20 -34.67 -20.30
C TYR A 363 -2.47 -34.29 -19.51
N LEU A 364 -3.35 -33.53 -20.14
CA LEU A 364 -4.58 -33.06 -19.53
C LEU A 364 -5.77 -33.92 -19.97
N PRO A 365 -6.63 -34.33 -19.02
CA PRO A 365 -7.89 -35.00 -19.37
C PRO A 365 -8.77 -34.08 -20.23
N PRO A 366 -9.70 -34.62 -21.04
CA PRO A 366 -10.49 -33.85 -22.01
C PRO A 366 -11.25 -32.66 -21.39
N ASN A 367 -11.71 -32.80 -20.13
CA ASN A 367 -12.48 -31.81 -19.39
C ASN A 367 -11.60 -30.81 -18.60
N ALA A 368 -10.29 -31.04 -18.46
CA ALA A 368 -9.39 -30.11 -17.82
C ALA A 368 -8.80 -29.13 -18.83
N ARG A 369 -8.82 -27.85 -18.50
CA ARG A 369 -8.30 -26.76 -19.34
C ARG A 369 -6.86 -26.44 -19.01
N ALA A 370 -6.50 -26.48 -17.74
CA ALA A 370 -5.17 -26.38 -17.15
C ALA A 370 -5.12 -27.25 -15.91
N ALA A 371 -3.96 -27.47 -15.29
CA ALA A 371 -3.82 -28.16 -14.02
C ALA A 371 -2.48 -27.83 -13.36
N PHE A 372 -2.50 -27.65 -12.04
CA PHE A 372 -1.32 -27.66 -11.21
C PHE A 372 -1.14 -29.02 -10.53
N ASP A 373 -0.05 -29.71 -10.86
CA ASP A 373 0.37 -30.95 -10.23
C ASP A 373 1.42 -30.62 -9.14
N TYR A 374 0.99 -30.61 -7.90
CA TYR A 374 1.86 -30.32 -6.75
C TYR A 374 2.85 -31.47 -6.46
N GLY A 375 2.55 -32.69 -6.89
CA GLY A 375 3.47 -33.83 -6.76
C GLY A 375 4.69 -33.69 -7.64
N LEU A 376 4.52 -33.30 -8.88
CA LEU A 376 5.57 -33.03 -9.85
C LEU A 376 6.01 -31.57 -9.91
N ARG A 377 5.35 -30.68 -9.17
CA ARG A 377 5.54 -29.22 -9.22
C ARG A 377 5.45 -28.64 -10.62
N ASN A 378 4.43 -29.06 -11.38
CA ASN A 378 4.21 -28.62 -12.75
C ASN A 378 2.85 -27.95 -12.91
N ILE A 379 2.83 -26.84 -13.66
CA ILE A 379 1.61 -26.27 -14.22
C ILE A 379 1.50 -26.73 -15.68
N TYR A 380 0.42 -27.40 -16.03
CA TYR A 380 0.13 -27.85 -17.39
C TYR A 380 -0.88 -26.93 -18.05
N LEU A 381 -0.55 -26.39 -19.21
CA LEU A 381 -1.38 -25.43 -19.97
C LEU A 381 -1.66 -25.96 -21.38
N ARG A 382 -2.92 -25.87 -21.82
CA ARG A 382 -3.27 -26.14 -23.22
C ARG A 382 -2.67 -25.08 -24.15
N LYS A 383 -2.68 -25.38 -25.46
CA LYS A 383 -2.10 -24.51 -26.50
C LYS A 383 -2.67 -23.08 -26.49
N ASN A 384 -3.93 -22.93 -26.15
CA ASN A 384 -4.68 -21.66 -26.20
C ASN A 384 -5.19 -21.25 -24.83
N ALA A 385 -4.36 -21.41 -23.79
CA ALA A 385 -4.72 -21.07 -22.42
C ALA A 385 -5.08 -19.58 -22.28
N THR A 386 -6.17 -19.30 -21.59
CA THR A 386 -6.63 -17.95 -21.26
C THR A 386 -5.98 -17.45 -19.97
N LEU A 387 -6.07 -16.15 -19.72
CA LEU A 387 -5.65 -15.54 -18.49
C LEU A 387 -6.31 -16.22 -17.28
N TYR A 388 -7.61 -16.44 -17.33
CA TYR A 388 -8.38 -17.10 -16.28
C TYR A 388 -7.83 -18.48 -15.93
N GLU A 389 -7.59 -19.32 -16.93
CA GLU A 389 -7.08 -20.69 -16.74
C GLU A 389 -5.67 -20.69 -16.13
N VAL A 390 -4.80 -19.82 -16.62
CA VAL A 390 -3.41 -19.70 -16.11
C VAL A 390 -3.40 -19.11 -14.71
N TYR A 391 -4.21 -18.09 -14.45
CA TYR A 391 -4.32 -17.44 -13.15
C TYR A 391 -4.76 -18.42 -12.06
N HIS A 392 -5.78 -19.24 -12.35
CA HIS A 392 -6.27 -20.28 -11.46
C HIS A 392 -5.13 -21.22 -10.99
N GLU A 393 -4.35 -21.75 -11.91
CA GLU A 393 -3.28 -22.70 -11.59
C GLU A 393 -2.07 -22.02 -10.91
N VAL A 394 -1.79 -20.78 -11.27
CA VAL A 394 -0.73 -20.00 -10.61
C VAL A 394 -1.07 -19.72 -9.16
N ILE A 395 -2.34 -19.49 -8.81
CA ILE A 395 -2.75 -19.32 -7.41
C ILE A 395 -2.53 -20.60 -6.61
N HIS A 396 -2.94 -21.76 -7.15
CA HIS A 396 -2.66 -23.05 -6.52
C HIS A 396 -1.16 -23.25 -6.29
N ALA A 397 -0.36 -22.96 -7.29
CA ALA A 397 1.08 -23.10 -7.25
C ALA A 397 1.74 -22.17 -6.19
N LYS A 398 1.29 -20.92 -6.11
CA LYS A 398 1.74 -19.96 -5.09
C LYS A 398 1.31 -20.37 -3.68
N GLN A 399 0.08 -20.82 -3.51
CA GLN A 399 -0.41 -21.35 -2.23
C GLN A 399 0.45 -22.53 -1.77
N PHE A 400 0.68 -23.51 -2.66
CA PHE A 400 1.54 -24.66 -2.40
C PHE A 400 2.97 -24.24 -2.02
N ALA A 401 3.59 -23.32 -2.76
CA ALA A 401 4.93 -22.82 -2.48
C ALA A 401 5.02 -22.12 -1.10
N LYS A 402 3.95 -21.44 -0.70
CA LYS A 402 3.88 -20.69 0.56
C LYS A 402 3.75 -21.60 1.79
N ILE A 403 2.88 -22.60 1.76
CA ILE A 403 2.55 -23.40 2.93
C ILE A 403 3.23 -24.79 2.96
N GLY A 404 3.86 -25.19 1.85
CA GLY A 404 4.52 -26.49 1.73
C GLY A 404 3.54 -27.64 1.45
N ARG A 405 4.12 -28.81 1.15
CA ARG A 405 3.34 -29.97 0.67
C ARG A 405 2.34 -30.51 1.69
N GLU A 406 2.80 -30.77 2.90
CA GLU A 406 1.94 -31.39 3.93
C GLU A 406 0.74 -30.51 4.26
N ALA A 407 0.96 -29.21 4.48
CA ALA A 407 -0.11 -28.27 4.77
C ALA A 407 -1.06 -28.09 3.58
N TYR A 408 -0.55 -28.10 2.35
CA TYR A 408 -1.36 -27.98 1.14
C TYR A 408 -2.26 -29.21 0.92
N GLU A 409 -1.74 -30.43 1.17
CA GLU A 409 -2.52 -31.66 1.12
C GLU A 409 -3.60 -31.68 2.21
N ALA A 410 -3.27 -31.24 3.43
CA ALA A 410 -4.19 -31.20 4.56
C ALA A 410 -5.37 -30.23 4.39
N LEU A 411 -5.24 -29.18 3.57
CA LEU A 411 -6.33 -28.23 3.31
C LEU A 411 -7.58 -28.87 2.70
N GLY A 412 -7.44 -30.00 2.01
CA GLY A 412 -8.52 -30.58 1.22
C GLY A 412 -8.83 -29.78 -0.06
N ARG A 413 -9.65 -30.37 -0.92
CA ARG A 413 -9.94 -29.76 -2.23
C ARG A 413 -10.76 -28.49 -2.11
N LEU A 414 -11.82 -28.51 -1.32
CA LEU A 414 -12.74 -27.38 -1.18
C LEU A 414 -11.99 -26.12 -0.72
N SER A 415 -11.21 -26.19 0.35
CA SER A 415 -10.48 -25.05 0.90
C SER A 415 -9.45 -24.46 -0.09
N ARG A 416 -8.83 -25.31 -0.91
CA ARG A 416 -7.90 -24.84 -1.94
C ARG A 416 -8.62 -24.07 -3.04
N GLU A 417 -9.78 -24.56 -3.48
CA GLU A 417 -10.57 -23.90 -4.53
C GLU A 417 -11.27 -22.62 -4.02
N GLU A 418 -11.68 -22.59 -2.75
CA GLU A 418 -12.19 -21.38 -2.10
C GLU A 418 -11.10 -20.28 -2.03
N HIS A 419 -9.86 -20.66 -1.76
CA HIS A 419 -8.74 -19.73 -1.81
C HIS A 419 -8.58 -19.15 -3.23
N VAL A 420 -8.65 -19.99 -4.26
CA VAL A 420 -8.56 -19.52 -5.66
C VAL A 420 -9.73 -18.60 -6.01
N LEU A 421 -10.95 -18.95 -5.64
CA LEU A 421 -12.12 -18.09 -5.87
C LEU A 421 -11.94 -16.72 -5.20
N ASN A 422 -11.47 -16.69 -3.95
CA ASN A 422 -11.23 -15.44 -3.26
C ASN A 422 -10.20 -14.55 -3.97
N GLU A 423 -9.12 -15.13 -4.49
CA GLU A 423 -8.11 -14.39 -5.26
C GLU A 423 -8.66 -13.91 -6.61
N ILE A 424 -9.49 -14.70 -7.30
CA ILE A 424 -10.19 -14.28 -8.52
C ILE A 424 -11.13 -13.10 -8.23
N LEU A 425 -11.91 -13.16 -7.15
CA LEU A 425 -12.84 -12.09 -6.77
C LEU A 425 -12.11 -10.79 -6.36
N LYS A 426 -10.96 -10.89 -5.72
CA LYS A 426 -10.09 -9.72 -5.46
C LYS A 426 -9.58 -9.08 -6.75
N SER A 427 -9.40 -9.86 -7.79
CA SER A 427 -8.88 -9.46 -9.10
C SER A 427 -9.95 -9.46 -10.19
N LYS A 428 -11.21 -9.24 -9.84
CA LYS A 428 -12.38 -9.34 -10.74
C LYS A 428 -12.29 -8.48 -12.00
N ASN A 429 -11.57 -7.36 -11.93
CA ASN A 429 -11.33 -6.48 -13.07
C ASN A 429 -10.49 -7.12 -14.21
N LEU A 430 -9.85 -8.26 -13.95
CA LEU A 430 -9.07 -9.02 -14.94
C LEU A 430 -9.92 -9.95 -15.79
N PHE A 431 -11.11 -10.26 -15.31
CA PHE A 431 -11.95 -11.33 -15.83
C PHE A 431 -13.28 -10.77 -16.32
N ASN A 432 -13.86 -11.43 -17.31
CA ASN A 432 -15.20 -11.11 -17.73
C ASN A 432 -16.25 -11.77 -16.81
N GLU A 433 -17.52 -11.36 -16.96
CA GLU A 433 -18.62 -11.85 -16.12
C GLU A 433 -18.80 -13.38 -16.22
N ALA A 434 -18.57 -13.97 -17.38
CA ALA A 434 -18.71 -15.42 -17.59
C ALA A 434 -17.62 -16.20 -16.84
N GLU A 435 -16.39 -15.70 -16.82
CA GLU A 435 -15.28 -16.30 -16.06
C GLU A 435 -15.51 -16.24 -14.57
N ILE A 436 -15.99 -15.10 -14.04
CA ILE A 436 -16.33 -14.91 -12.63
C ILE A 436 -17.50 -15.82 -12.24
N ALA A 437 -18.57 -15.84 -13.03
CA ALA A 437 -19.73 -16.70 -12.78
C ALA A 437 -19.34 -18.19 -12.80
N HIS A 438 -18.44 -18.59 -13.69
CA HIS A 438 -17.91 -19.95 -13.74
C HIS A 438 -17.14 -20.31 -12.46
N ALA A 439 -16.27 -19.41 -11.96
CA ALA A 439 -15.52 -19.65 -10.73
C ALA A 439 -16.43 -19.82 -9.50
N ILE A 440 -17.45 -18.96 -9.37
CA ILE A 440 -18.43 -19.03 -8.28
C ILE A 440 -19.19 -20.36 -8.35
N LYS A 441 -19.79 -20.67 -9.51
CA LYS A 441 -20.57 -21.89 -9.72
C LYS A 441 -19.76 -23.16 -9.47
N TYR A 442 -18.47 -23.16 -9.83
CA TYR A 442 -17.58 -24.29 -9.61
C TYR A 442 -17.37 -24.55 -8.12
N VAL A 443 -17.12 -23.53 -7.33
CA VAL A 443 -16.92 -23.68 -5.87
C VAL A 443 -18.23 -24.00 -5.16
N GLU A 444 -19.36 -23.43 -5.57
CA GLU A 444 -20.69 -23.81 -5.06
C GLU A 444 -20.97 -25.29 -5.25
N GLY A 445 -20.69 -25.83 -6.43
CA GLY A 445 -20.84 -27.26 -6.70
C GLY A 445 -19.88 -28.14 -5.88
N LEU A 446 -18.72 -27.62 -5.46
CA LEU A 446 -17.83 -28.32 -4.53
C LEU A 446 -18.37 -28.27 -3.09
N ARG A 447 -18.92 -27.13 -2.65
CA ARG A 447 -19.58 -27.01 -1.33
C ARG A 447 -20.74 -28.00 -1.18
N GLU A 448 -21.57 -28.14 -2.19
CA GLU A 448 -22.65 -29.13 -2.21
C GLU A 448 -22.11 -30.55 -2.04
N LYS A 449 -21.08 -30.92 -2.80
CA LYS A 449 -20.42 -32.24 -2.70
C LYS A 449 -19.78 -32.48 -1.33
N PHE A 450 -19.18 -31.45 -0.74
CA PHE A 450 -18.62 -31.51 0.61
C PHE A 450 -19.71 -31.73 1.65
N MET A 451 -20.84 -31.02 1.58
CA MET A 451 -21.98 -31.19 2.47
C MET A 451 -22.61 -32.58 2.34
N MET A 452 -22.53 -33.21 1.17
CA MET A 452 -22.96 -34.59 0.93
C MET A 452 -21.94 -35.66 1.35
N GLY A 453 -20.75 -35.26 1.85
CA GLY A 453 -19.67 -36.16 2.22
C GLY A 453 -18.97 -36.84 1.03
N LEU A 454 -19.11 -36.28 -0.17
CA LEU A 454 -18.55 -36.87 -1.41
C LEU A 454 -17.09 -36.41 -1.69
N ILE A 455 -16.62 -35.37 -1.02
CA ILE A 455 -15.25 -34.86 -1.09
C ILE A 455 -14.78 -34.36 0.29
N ASN A 456 -13.46 -34.35 0.48
CA ASN A 456 -12.79 -33.80 1.67
C ASN A 456 -12.28 -32.38 1.40
#